data_b31371b0b77c4dd48967a412d1c7feaf
#
_entry.id   b31371b0b77c4dd48967a412d1c7feaf
#
_cell.length_a   1.000
_cell.length_b   1.000
_cell.length_c   1.000
_cell.angle_alpha   90.00
_cell.angle_beta   90.00
_cell.angle_gamma   90.00
#
_symmetry.space_group_name_H-M   'P 1'
#
loop_
_entity.id
_entity.type
_entity.pdbx_description
1 polymer ?
#
loop_
_entity_poly.entity_id
_entity_poly.type
_entity_poly.pdbx_seq_one_letter_code
_entity_poly.pdbx_strand_id
1 'polypeptide(L)'
;DLGLSFYHKVVDYYYSKYGIEVSHKLKKIYKMLIDTTSSIQIDVEELEKSLVSDNNDDENTFYCDFDVFKNIYQINARSAKCSMKARILALLTVVDTSNSLDEKSINNEVDILKDVISNSLRKNDVYSKFNMTQYSLILASPDLDGAKIAVDRITNRYNEKKKHDEIILTNDLKKIR
;
A
#
# COMPACT_ATOMS: atom_id res chain seq x y z
N ASP A 1 -14.92 -10.52 22.51
CA ASP A 1 -16.28 -10.10 22.12
C ASP A 1 -16.52 -10.48 20.66
N LEU A 2 -17.57 -11.27 20.42
CA LEU A 2 -17.95 -11.81 19.11
C LEU A 2 -18.12 -10.71 18.05
N GLY A 3 -18.64 -9.55 18.43
CA GLY A 3 -18.88 -8.42 17.52
C GLY A 3 -17.61 -7.77 17.00
N LEU A 4 -16.61 -7.58 17.84
CA LEU A 4 -15.30 -7.03 17.45
C LEU A 4 -14.53 -8.03 16.58
N SER A 5 -14.51 -9.31 16.98
CA SER A 5 -13.88 -10.36 16.18
C SER A 5 -14.50 -10.49 14.78
N PHE A 6 -15.84 -10.39 14.69
CA PHE A 6 -16.53 -10.40 13.40
C PHE A 6 -16.19 -9.15 12.56
N TYR A 7 -16.15 -7.97 13.18
CA TYR A 7 -15.76 -6.75 12.48
C TYR A 7 -14.35 -6.88 11.85
N HIS A 8 -13.35 -7.33 12.63
CA HIS A 8 -11.99 -7.51 12.12
C HIS A 8 -11.94 -8.49 10.96
N LYS A 9 -12.61 -9.65 11.07
CA LYS A 9 -12.69 -10.62 9.96
C LYS A 9 -13.30 -10.02 8.69
N VAL A 10 -14.34 -9.20 8.82
CA VAL A 10 -14.96 -8.52 7.67
C VAL A 10 -14.00 -7.49 7.07
N VAL A 11 -13.33 -6.69 7.89
CA VAL A 11 -12.32 -5.71 7.42
C VAL A 11 -11.21 -6.42 6.67
N ASP A 12 -10.60 -7.46 7.26
CA ASP A 12 -9.51 -8.22 6.67
C ASP A 12 -9.93 -8.88 5.34
N TYR A 13 -11.16 -9.44 5.29
CA TYR A 13 -11.68 -10.04 4.07
C TYR A 13 -11.85 -9.02 2.94
N TYR A 14 -12.48 -7.86 3.21
CA TYR A 14 -12.68 -6.84 2.19
C TYR A 14 -11.36 -6.22 1.76
N TYR A 15 -10.45 -6.02 2.69
CA TYR A 15 -9.15 -5.43 2.43
C TYR A 15 -8.26 -6.37 1.60
N SER A 16 -8.13 -7.62 2.01
CA SER A 16 -7.29 -8.61 1.32
C SER A 16 -7.81 -8.97 -0.07
N LYS A 17 -9.14 -9.05 -0.23
CA LYS A 17 -9.75 -9.50 -1.48
C LYS A 17 -9.99 -8.39 -2.50
N TYR A 18 -10.33 -7.19 -2.04
CA TYR A 18 -10.76 -6.09 -2.91
C TYR A 18 -9.89 -4.84 -2.79
N GLY A 19 -9.02 -4.75 -1.79
CA GLY A 19 -8.22 -3.58 -1.50
C GLY A 19 -9.03 -2.33 -1.15
N ILE A 20 -10.27 -2.52 -0.67
CA ILE A 20 -11.19 -1.43 -0.34
C ILE A 20 -11.45 -1.36 1.16
N GLU A 21 -11.57 -0.14 1.67
CA GLU A 21 -12.00 0.10 3.04
C GLU A 21 -13.47 -0.26 3.26
N VAL A 22 -13.78 -0.69 4.47
CA VAL A 22 -15.17 -0.92 4.89
C VAL A 22 -15.98 0.38 4.95
N SER A 23 -17.28 0.27 4.70
CA SER A 23 -18.17 1.43 4.64
C SER A 23 -18.15 2.26 5.93
N HIS A 24 -18.42 3.57 5.80
CA HIS A 24 -18.53 4.49 6.95
C HIS A 24 -19.53 4.01 8.02
N LYS A 25 -20.61 3.34 7.60
CA LYS A 25 -21.60 2.75 8.54
C LYS A 25 -20.98 1.66 9.39
N LEU A 26 -20.14 0.80 8.80
CA LEU A 26 -19.47 -0.28 9.53
C LEU A 26 -18.40 0.28 10.49
N LYS A 27 -17.66 1.31 10.09
CA LYS A 27 -16.72 2.04 10.97
C LYS A 27 -17.46 2.68 12.18
N LYS A 28 -18.66 3.20 11.95
CA LYS A 28 -19.49 3.76 13.05
C LYS A 28 -19.94 2.68 14.04
N ILE A 29 -20.35 1.51 13.54
CA ILE A 29 -20.71 0.36 14.40
C ILE A 29 -19.49 -0.09 15.21
N TYR A 30 -18.32 -0.18 14.61
CA TYR A 30 -17.07 -0.51 15.29
C TYR A 30 -16.78 0.45 16.45
N LYS A 31 -16.89 1.76 16.18
CA LYS A 31 -16.71 2.78 17.22
C LYS A 31 -17.68 2.60 18.39
N MET A 32 -18.95 2.34 18.11
CA MET A 32 -19.95 2.05 19.16
C MET A 32 -19.60 0.78 19.95
N LEU A 33 -19.11 -0.27 19.29
CA LEU A 33 -18.67 -1.51 19.96
C LEU A 33 -17.47 -1.25 20.87
N ILE A 34 -16.47 -0.48 20.44
CA ILE A 34 -15.33 -0.11 21.28
C ILE A 34 -15.80 0.69 22.51
N ASP A 35 -16.66 1.69 22.30
CA ASP A 35 -17.15 2.54 23.38
C ASP A 35 -17.97 1.73 24.42
N THR A 36 -18.62 0.63 24.01
CA THR A 36 -19.36 -0.26 24.91
C THR A 36 -18.51 -1.35 25.55
N THR A 37 -17.39 -1.74 24.92
CA THR A 37 -16.45 -2.76 25.46
C THR A 37 -15.31 -2.18 26.27
N SER A 38 -15.27 -0.87 26.47
CA SER A 38 -14.21 -0.14 27.19
C SER A 38 -14.03 -0.51 28.67
N SER A 39 -14.79 -1.49 29.20
CA SER A 39 -14.60 -2.03 30.55
C SER A 39 -13.67 -3.24 30.63
N ILE A 40 -13.22 -3.79 29.50
CA ILE A 40 -12.29 -4.93 29.48
C ILE A 40 -10.86 -4.38 29.45
N GLN A 41 -10.17 -4.46 30.58
CA GLN A 41 -8.73 -4.18 30.62
C GLN A 41 -8.00 -5.40 30.04
N ILE A 42 -7.30 -5.19 28.95
CA ILE A 42 -6.36 -6.16 28.35
C ILE A 42 -4.93 -5.76 28.73
N ASP A 43 -4.05 -6.72 28.90
CA ASP A 43 -2.62 -6.44 29.06
C ASP A 43 -1.92 -6.21 27.71
N VAL A 44 -0.66 -5.80 27.78
CA VAL A 44 0.15 -5.50 26.59
C VAL A 44 0.36 -6.74 25.73
N GLU A 45 0.44 -7.91 26.31
CA GLU A 45 0.66 -9.18 25.60
C GLU A 45 -0.58 -9.59 24.80
N GLU A 46 -1.76 -9.39 25.38
CA GLU A 46 -3.04 -9.60 24.66
C GLU A 46 -3.24 -8.57 23.54
N LEU A 47 -2.85 -7.31 23.79
CA LEU A 47 -2.85 -6.28 22.76
C LEU A 47 -1.90 -6.65 21.62
N GLU A 48 -0.67 -7.05 21.91
CA GLU A 48 0.32 -7.47 20.91
C GLU A 48 -0.22 -8.63 20.05
N LYS A 49 -0.81 -9.65 20.66
CA LYS A 49 -1.44 -10.77 19.94
C LYS A 49 -2.55 -10.30 18.99
N SER A 50 -3.31 -9.28 19.38
CA SER A 50 -4.36 -8.72 18.53
C SER A 50 -3.84 -7.87 17.36
N LEU A 51 -2.60 -7.38 17.46
CA LEU A 51 -1.94 -6.56 16.43
C LEU A 51 -1.13 -7.39 15.45
N VAL A 52 -0.70 -8.60 15.86
CA VAL A 52 -0.02 -9.54 14.96
C VAL A 52 -1.10 -10.18 14.09
N SER A 53 -1.05 -9.91 12.78
CA SER A 53 -1.92 -10.60 11.83
C SER A 53 -1.57 -12.10 11.82
N ASP A 54 -2.60 -12.96 11.73
CA ASP A 54 -2.43 -14.41 11.62
C ASP A 54 -1.65 -14.85 10.35
N ASN A 55 -1.40 -13.92 9.44
CA ASN A 55 -0.64 -14.11 8.20
C ASN A 55 0.85 -13.83 8.43
N ASN A 56 1.50 -14.60 9.31
CA ASN A 56 2.96 -14.54 9.51
C ASN A 56 3.79 -14.97 8.27
N ASP A 57 3.15 -15.40 7.20
CA ASP A 57 3.79 -15.87 5.95
C ASP A 57 3.75 -14.84 4.81
N ASP A 58 3.24 -13.62 5.02
CA ASP A 58 3.28 -12.60 3.99
C ASP A 58 4.72 -12.04 3.87
N GLU A 59 5.52 -12.73 3.07
CA GLU A 59 6.79 -12.20 2.54
C GLU A 59 6.58 -11.00 1.60
N ASN A 60 5.33 -10.67 1.32
CA ASN A 60 4.92 -9.66 0.37
C ASN A 60 4.99 -8.25 0.94
N THR A 61 5.21 -7.30 0.05
CA THR A 61 5.17 -5.86 0.32
C THR A 61 3.79 -5.43 0.82
N PHE A 62 3.76 -4.49 1.75
CA PHE A 62 2.51 -3.99 2.33
C PHE A 62 1.73 -3.11 1.33
N TYR A 63 0.61 -3.65 0.83
CA TYR A 63 -0.38 -2.88 0.08
C TYR A 63 -1.40 -2.26 1.03
N CYS A 64 -1.76 -1.00 0.82
CA CYS A 64 -2.79 -0.34 1.61
C CYS A 64 -3.60 0.67 0.79
N ASP A 65 -4.79 1.02 1.29
CA ASP A 65 -5.57 2.12 0.75
C ASP A 65 -4.84 3.45 0.90
N PHE A 66 -5.17 4.41 0.04
CA PHE A 66 -4.47 5.70 0.01
C PHE A 66 -4.59 6.49 1.32
N ASP A 67 -5.69 6.37 2.07
CA ASP A 67 -5.83 7.01 3.38
C ASP A 67 -4.87 6.42 4.42
N VAL A 68 -4.70 5.11 4.43
CA VAL A 68 -3.70 4.42 5.28
C VAL A 68 -2.29 4.81 4.84
N PHE A 69 -2.02 4.82 3.53
CA PHE A 69 -0.75 5.27 2.96
C PHE A 69 -0.40 6.70 3.39
N LYS A 70 -1.37 7.61 3.35
CA LYS A 70 -1.21 9.00 3.82
C LYS A 70 -0.81 9.07 5.30
N ASN A 71 -1.42 8.25 6.15
CA ASN A 71 -1.06 8.19 7.56
C ASN A 71 0.36 7.67 7.76
N ILE A 72 0.75 6.62 7.03
CA ILE A 72 2.12 6.08 7.05
C ILE A 72 3.12 7.14 6.55
N TYR A 73 2.79 7.85 5.46
CA TYR A 73 3.61 8.96 4.98
C TYR A 73 3.81 10.04 6.05
N GLN A 74 2.74 10.46 6.74
CA GLN A 74 2.82 11.48 7.80
C GLN A 74 3.70 11.03 8.98
N ILE A 75 3.61 9.76 9.38
CA ILE A 75 4.47 9.18 10.43
C ILE A 75 5.94 9.22 9.98
N ASN A 76 6.23 8.80 8.74
CA ASN A 76 7.58 8.84 8.19
C ASN A 76 8.13 10.27 8.07
N ALA A 77 7.30 11.24 7.64
CA ALA A 77 7.70 12.64 7.56
C ALA A 77 8.03 13.25 8.95
N ARG A 78 7.26 12.89 9.98
CA ARG A 78 7.58 13.29 11.36
C ARG A 78 8.88 12.64 11.84
N SER A 79 9.08 11.36 11.56
CA SER A 79 10.28 10.60 11.96
C SER A 79 11.53 11.09 11.23
N ALA A 80 11.42 11.53 9.97
CA ALA A 80 12.53 12.05 9.18
C ALA A 80 13.17 13.31 9.81
N LYS A 81 12.40 14.08 10.59
CA LYS A 81 12.89 15.24 11.33
C LYS A 81 13.72 14.88 12.58
N CYS A 82 13.52 13.67 13.11
CA CYS A 82 14.10 13.24 14.38
C CYS A 82 15.09 12.08 14.24
N SER A 83 15.11 11.36 13.13
CA SER A 83 15.94 10.18 12.93
C SER A 83 16.58 10.14 11.55
N MET A 84 17.75 9.48 11.45
CA MET A 84 18.48 9.32 10.18
C MET A 84 17.84 8.26 9.23
N LYS A 85 16.68 7.72 9.54
CA LYS A 85 16.01 6.72 8.69
C LYS A 85 15.30 7.41 7.54
N ALA A 86 16.02 7.62 6.45
CA ALA A 86 15.45 8.20 5.25
C ALA A 86 14.40 7.26 4.61
N ARG A 87 13.37 7.85 4.04
CA ARG A 87 12.37 7.20 3.20
C ARG A 87 12.23 7.99 1.91
N ILE A 88 11.97 7.29 0.84
CA ILE A 88 11.77 7.90 -0.48
C ILE A 88 10.32 7.67 -0.90
N LEU A 89 9.64 8.75 -1.24
CA LEU A 89 8.36 8.70 -1.93
C LEU A 89 8.62 8.51 -3.42
N ALA A 90 7.96 7.53 -4.01
CA ALA A 90 7.96 7.33 -5.45
C ALA A 90 6.54 7.37 -6.00
N LEU A 91 6.37 7.91 -7.20
CA LEU A 91 5.14 7.87 -7.96
C LEU A 91 5.44 7.18 -9.28
N LEU A 92 4.71 6.11 -9.57
CA LEU A 92 4.77 5.38 -10.83
C LEU A 92 3.52 5.68 -11.64
N THR A 93 3.68 6.03 -12.92
CA THR A 93 2.56 6.39 -13.81
C THR A 93 2.61 5.56 -15.09
N VAL A 94 1.52 4.89 -15.38
CA VAL A 94 1.27 4.23 -16.67
C VAL A 94 0.77 5.28 -17.66
N VAL A 95 1.49 5.45 -18.75
CA VAL A 95 1.18 6.46 -19.78
C VAL A 95 0.97 5.76 -21.13
N ASP A 96 -0.20 5.96 -21.74
CA ASP A 96 -0.44 5.63 -23.14
C ASP A 96 0.09 6.78 -24.02
N THR A 97 1.14 6.52 -24.77
CA THR A 97 1.77 7.53 -25.64
C THR A 97 1.00 7.77 -26.93
N SER A 98 0.16 6.83 -27.32
CA SER A 98 -0.66 6.91 -28.54
C SER A 98 -2.02 7.53 -28.31
N ASN A 99 -2.49 7.58 -27.06
CA ASN A 99 -3.87 7.94 -26.67
C ASN A 99 -4.94 7.12 -27.45
N SER A 100 -4.62 5.89 -27.83
CA SER A 100 -5.48 5.04 -28.66
C SER A 100 -6.07 3.86 -27.91
N LEU A 101 -5.58 3.56 -26.70
CA LEU A 101 -6.02 2.42 -25.92
C LEU A 101 -7.35 2.72 -25.19
N ASP A 102 -8.21 1.72 -25.15
CA ASP A 102 -9.44 1.79 -24.36
C ASP A 102 -9.14 1.67 -22.85
N GLU A 103 -10.09 2.09 -22.03
CA GLU A 103 -9.98 2.06 -20.58
C GLU A 103 -9.70 0.65 -20.04
N LYS A 104 -10.24 -0.38 -20.68
CA LYS A 104 -10.04 -1.77 -20.28
C LYS A 104 -8.59 -2.21 -20.48
N SER A 105 -7.98 -1.83 -21.62
CA SER A 105 -6.58 -2.11 -21.91
C SER A 105 -5.66 -1.40 -20.92
N ILE A 106 -5.93 -0.12 -20.62
CA ILE A 106 -5.17 0.64 -19.62
C ILE A 106 -5.31 -0.01 -18.23
N ASN A 107 -6.51 -0.42 -17.82
CA ASN A 107 -6.71 -1.09 -16.54
C ASN A 107 -5.95 -2.42 -16.44
N ASN A 108 -5.90 -3.21 -17.53
CA ASN A 108 -5.09 -4.43 -17.58
C ASN A 108 -3.59 -4.14 -17.38
N GLU A 109 -3.07 -3.07 -17.98
CA GLU A 109 -1.66 -2.66 -17.80
C GLU A 109 -1.38 -2.21 -16.37
N VAL A 110 -2.32 -1.52 -15.75
CA VAL A 110 -2.24 -1.09 -14.35
C VAL A 110 -2.27 -2.30 -13.40
N ASP A 111 -3.06 -3.34 -13.70
CA ASP A 111 -3.07 -4.58 -12.92
C ASP A 111 -1.76 -5.36 -13.07
N ILE A 112 -1.17 -5.41 -14.27
CA ILE A 112 0.17 -5.96 -14.49
C ILE A 112 1.21 -5.19 -13.65
N LEU A 113 1.12 -3.86 -13.61
CA LEU A 113 2.01 -3.04 -12.78
C LEU A 113 1.85 -3.36 -11.29
N LYS A 114 0.62 -3.54 -10.80
CA LYS A 114 0.35 -3.95 -9.42
C LYS A 114 1.09 -5.23 -9.05
N ASP A 115 0.97 -6.26 -9.89
CA ASP A 115 1.61 -7.55 -9.68
C ASP A 115 3.14 -7.43 -9.72
N VAL A 116 3.68 -6.61 -10.61
CA VAL A 116 5.12 -6.35 -10.69
C VAL A 116 5.62 -5.62 -9.44
N ILE A 117 4.90 -4.61 -8.95
CA ILE A 117 5.24 -3.88 -7.73
C ILE A 117 5.27 -4.85 -6.54
N SER A 118 4.18 -5.61 -6.33
CA SER A 118 4.06 -6.57 -5.23
C SER A 118 5.24 -7.56 -5.18
N ASN A 119 5.65 -8.07 -6.33
CA ASN A 119 6.74 -9.05 -6.45
C ASN A 119 8.15 -8.43 -6.53
N SER A 120 8.27 -7.11 -6.53
CA SER A 120 9.56 -6.42 -6.69
C SER A 120 10.01 -5.66 -5.46
N LEU A 121 9.09 -5.26 -4.62
CA LEU A 121 9.37 -4.49 -3.41
C LEU A 121 9.76 -5.38 -2.23
N ARG A 122 10.35 -4.76 -1.21
CA ARG A 122 10.75 -5.44 0.04
C ARG A 122 9.61 -5.37 1.06
N LYS A 123 9.63 -6.23 2.05
CA LYS A 123 8.65 -6.29 3.15
C LYS A 123 8.46 -4.93 3.89
N ASN A 124 9.50 -4.11 3.93
CA ASN A 124 9.45 -2.80 4.60
C ASN A 124 9.02 -1.64 3.69
N ASP A 125 8.75 -1.92 2.42
CA ASP A 125 8.22 -0.95 1.49
C ASP A 125 6.70 -0.99 1.53
N VAL A 126 6.07 0.14 1.21
CA VAL A 126 4.62 0.29 1.22
C VAL A 126 4.17 0.83 -0.12
N TYR A 127 3.07 0.33 -0.66
CA TYR A 127 2.50 0.89 -1.88
C TYR A 127 0.97 1.00 -1.82
N SER A 128 0.44 1.93 -2.61
CA SER A 128 -0.98 2.22 -2.70
C SER A 128 -1.36 2.66 -4.11
N LYS A 129 -2.55 2.29 -4.55
CA LYS A 129 -3.13 2.85 -5.78
C LYS A 129 -3.57 4.29 -5.51
N PHE A 130 -2.96 5.25 -6.21
CA PHE A 130 -3.29 6.67 -6.05
C PHE A 130 -4.48 7.08 -6.92
N ASN A 131 -4.50 6.64 -8.18
CA ASN A 131 -5.61 6.84 -9.11
C ASN A 131 -5.64 5.71 -10.15
N MET A 132 -6.38 5.89 -11.25
CA MET A 132 -6.58 4.84 -12.25
C MET A 132 -5.28 4.37 -12.93
N THR A 133 -4.27 5.25 -13.06
CA THR A 133 -3.02 4.97 -13.78
C THR A 133 -1.77 5.08 -12.92
N GLN A 134 -1.92 5.38 -11.62
CA GLN A 134 -0.78 5.69 -10.76
C GLN A 134 -0.74 4.87 -9.48
N TYR A 135 0.47 4.45 -9.13
CA TYR A 135 0.81 3.89 -7.82
C TYR A 135 1.80 4.79 -7.08
N SER A 136 1.54 5.03 -5.79
CA SER A 136 2.44 5.70 -4.86
C SER A 136 3.15 4.68 -3.99
N LEU A 137 4.45 4.85 -3.77
CA LEU A 137 5.30 3.96 -3.00
C LEU A 137 6.06 4.74 -1.92
N ILE A 138 6.23 4.12 -0.74
CA ILE A 138 7.20 4.57 0.27
C ILE A 138 8.29 3.51 0.34
N LEU A 139 9.49 3.87 -0.11
CA LEU A 139 10.63 2.97 -0.20
C LEU A 139 11.53 3.14 1.02
N ALA A 140 11.91 2.02 1.63
CA ALA A 140 12.86 1.95 2.73
C ALA A 140 14.30 2.04 2.18
N SER A 141 14.67 3.20 1.67
CA SER A 141 15.99 3.46 1.10
C SER A 141 16.68 4.64 1.81
N PRO A 142 18.00 4.57 2.06
CA PRO A 142 18.74 5.65 2.69
C PRO A 142 18.88 6.88 1.79
N ASP A 143 18.84 6.69 0.49
CA ASP A 143 19.07 7.72 -0.53
C ASP A 143 18.22 7.49 -1.79
N LEU A 144 18.31 8.45 -2.71
CA LEU A 144 17.61 8.39 -4.01
C LEU A 144 18.20 7.31 -4.93
N ASP A 145 19.49 7.03 -4.85
CA ASP A 145 20.14 6.06 -5.73
C ASP A 145 19.64 4.64 -5.41
N GLY A 146 19.58 4.28 -4.14
CA GLY A 146 19.01 3.01 -3.70
C GLY A 146 17.52 2.85 -4.06
N ALA A 147 16.75 3.95 -3.98
CA ALA A 147 15.35 3.95 -4.42
C ALA A 147 15.22 3.80 -5.93
N LYS A 148 16.11 4.45 -6.70
CA LYS A 148 16.15 4.35 -8.14
C LYS A 148 16.41 2.91 -8.60
N ILE A 149 17.32 2.19 -7.97
CA ILE A 149 17.57 0.76 -8.24
C ILE A 149 16.29 -0.06 -8.08
N ALA A 150 15.49 0.21 -7.03
CA ALA A 150 14.22 -0.50 -6.82
C ALA A 150 13.20 -0.17 -7.91
N VAL A 151 13.09 1.10 -8.30
CA VAL A 151 12.18 1.57 -9.36
C VAL A 151 12.62 1.05 -10.72
N ASP A 152 13.91 1.08 -11.04
CA ASP A 152 14.46 0.53 -12.29
C ASP A 152 14.15 -0.98 -12.41
N ARG A 153 14.25 -1.74 -11.30
CA ARG A 153 13.85 -3.15 -11.28
C ARG A 153 12.37 -3.33 -11.58
N ILE A 154 11.50 -2.49 -11.03
CA ILE A 154 10.06 -2.51 -11.33
C ILE A 154 9.84 -2.20 -12.82
N THR A 155 10.47 -1.15 -13.34
CA THR A 155 10.34 -0.71 -14.72
C THR A 155 10.79 -1.80 -15.71
N ASN A 156 11.93 -2.44 -15.45
CA ASN A 156 12.44 -3.52 -16.31
C ASN A 156 11.47 -4.71 -16.33
N ARG A 157 11.01 -5.18 -15.13
CA ARG A 157 10.05 -6.28 -15.05
C ARG A 157 8.69 -5.94 -15.65
N TYR A 158 8.26 -4.69 -15.54
CA TYR A 158 7.04 -4.22 -16.16
C TYR A 158 7.15 -4.25 -17.69
N ASN A 159 8.26 -3.74 -18.23
CA ASN A 159 8.52 -3.75 -19.67
C ASN A 159 8.57 -5.17 -20.27
N GLU A 160 8.99 -6.17 -19.48
CA GLU A 160 8.97 -7.59 -19.88
C GLU A 160 7.55 -8.20 -19.91
N LYS A 161 6.61 -7.62 -19.15
CA LYS A 161 5.26 -8.19 -18.95
C LYS A 161 4.13 -7.38 -19.60
N LYS A 162 4.38 -6.11 -19.91
CA LYS A 162 3.38 -5.25 -20.55
C LYS A 162 2.93 -5.84 -21.89
N LYS A 163 1.67 -5.62 -22.25
CA LYS A 163 1.05 -6.17 -23.46
C LYS A 163 1.01 -5.19 -24.62
N HIS A 164 1.15 -3.90 -24.35
CA HIS A 164 1.03 -2.83 -25.32
C HIS A 164 2.35 -2.05 -25.40
N ASP A 165 2.96 -1.98 -26.60
CA ASP A 165 4.24 -1.29 -26.80
C ASP A 165 4.12 0.23 -26.59
N GLU A 166 2.94 0.78 -26.85
CA GLU A 166 2.60 2.19 -26.69
C GLU A 166 2.55 2.63 -25.22
N ILE A 167 2.48 1.69 -24.28
CA ILE A 167 2.52 1.99 -22.86
C ILE A 167 3.95 2.15 -22.38
N ILE A 168 4.16 3.25 -21.68
CA ILE A 168 5.41 3.50 -20.94
C ILE A 168 5.14 3.67 -19.46
N LEU A 169 6.09 3.28 -18.63
CA LEU A 169 6.08 3.54 -17.19
C LEU A 169 7.02 4.71 -16.90
N THR A 170 6.45 5.79 -16.37
CA THR A 170 7.24 6.93 -15.87
C THR A 170 7.30 6.92 -14.35
N ASN A 171 8.31 7.58 -13.78
CA ASN A 171 8.47 7.63 -12.34
C ASN A 171 9.01 9.00 -11.86
N ASP A 172 8.58 9.38 -10.66
CA ASP A 172 9.10 10.52 -9.92
C ASP A 172 9.53 10.08 -8.52
N LEU A 173 10.68 10.55 -8.05
CA LEU A 173 11.27 10.20 -6.76
C LEU A 173 11.53 11.44 -5.92
N LYS A 174 11.15 11.40 -4.64
CA LYS A 174 11.37 12.49 -3.71
C LYS A 174 11.69 11.98 -2.31
N LYS A 175 12.72 12.55 -1.68
CA LYS A 175 13.02 12.27 -0.28
C LYS A 175 11.92 12.82 0.63
N ILE A 176 11.41 12.00 1.54
CA ILE A 176 10.44 12.41 2.57
C ILE A 176 11.20 13.27 3.59
N ARG A 177 10.65 14.45 3.90
CA ARG A 177 11.24 15.46 4.79
C ARG A 177 10.27 15.84 5.90
#